data_50fb64bed6de6f03fddf28a920096c63
#
_entry.id   50fb64bed6de6f03fddf28a920096c63
#
_cell.length_a   1.000
_cell.length_b   1.000
_cell.length_c   1.000
_cell.angle_alpha   90.00
_cell.angle_beta   90.00
_cell.angle_gamma   90.00
#
_symmetry.space_group_name_H-M   'P 1'
#
loop_
_entity.id
_entity.type
_entity.pdbx_description
1 polymer ?
#
loop_
_entity_poly.entity_id
_entity_poly.type
_entity_poly.pdbx_seq_one_letter_code
_entity_poly.pdbx_strand_id
1 'polypeptide(L)'
;MKKILVPILAIVLMGCQEKENVNNDTAQQQTIAALLEYTVVNKIFQDVGNNGGDAVLSSESSASGKSSVKSEVDGPTITVEPFDLTSFPKTITVDYGTGVLCQDGITRKGIVTIVSTGWYRSVGSKHTATFDNYYHENFKVEGTHVVENLGLNQDNNLEYGVTIADGKVTAPTGVAVYYSENTTRTWIAGSDTPLNIWDDEYLLNGNQSGVSAAGVEYSLTVEEALHFILLPRGIESGILDVDIADLNDVKINFTNNTITIFGQIYPFSS
;
A
#
# COMPACT_ATOMS: atom_id res chain seq x y z
N MET A 1 -19.70 6.91 -13.52
CA MET A 1 -18.44 6.31 -13.10
C MET A 1 -17.34 7.35 -13.27
N LYS A 2 -17.03 8.10 -12.22
CA LYS A 2 -15.95 9.09 -12.24
C LYS A 2 -14.65 8.33 -11.97
N LYS A 3 -13.78 8.30 -12.98
CA LYS A 3 -12.41 7.81 -12.84
C LYS A 3 -11.72 8.75 -11.85
N ILE A 4 -11.37 8.23 -10.66
CA ILE A 4 -10.52 8.96 -9.72
C ILE A 4 -9.11 8.91 -10.31
N LEU A 5 -8.77 9.98 -11.02
CA LEU A 5 -7.41 10.27 -11.42
C LEU A 5 -6.69 10.72 -10.15
N VAL A 6 -5.77 9.90 -9.66
CA VAL A 6 -4.70 10.40 -8.79
C VAL A 6 -4.01 11.51 -9.60
N PRO A 7 -3.92 12.74 -9.12
CA PRO A 7 -3.26 13.78 -9.89
C PRO A 7 -1.80 13.38 -10.08
N ILE A 8 -1.48 12.97 -11.30
CA ILE A 8 -0.10 12.81 -11.74
C ILE A 8 0.45 14.23 -11.74
N LEU A 9 1.37 14.48 -10.82
CA LEU A 9 2.12 15.72 -10.75
C LEU A 9 2.96 15.88 -12.02
N ALA A 10 2.36 16.42 -13.06
CA ALA A 10 3.09 16.88 -14.24
C ALA A 10 3.74 18.23 -13.91
N ILE A 11 4.93 18.20 -13.31
CA ILE A 11 5.76 19.39 -13.18
C ILE A 11 6.27 19.74 -14.57
N VAL A 12 5.57 20.66 -15.26
CA VAL A 12 6.09 21.28 -16.47
C VAL A 12 7.09 22.33 -16.04
N LEU A 13 8.36 21.97 -16.00
CA LEU A 13 9.45 22.92 -15.87
C LEU A 13 9.63 23.65 -17.21
N MET A 14 8.92 24.77 -17.39
CA MET A 14 9.28 25.74 -18.43
C MET A 14 10.41 26.64 -17.89
N GLY A 15 11.63 26.22 -18.09
CA GLY A 15 12.83 27.05 -17.90
C GLY A 15 13.48 27.31 -19.25
N CYS A 16 13.54 28.57 -19.67
CA CYS A 16 14.30 29.02 -20.83
C CYS A 16 15.80 29.01 -20.58
N GLN A 17 16.53 28.37 -21.51
CA GLN A 17 17.91 28.62 -21.96
C GLN A 17 19.06 28.72 -20.94
N GLU A 18 19.93 27.71 -20.96
CA GLU A 18 21.25 27.84 -21.57
C GLU A 18 21.89 26.46 -21.76
N LYS A 19 22.77 26.32 -22.78
CA LYS A 19 23.46 25.09 -23.15
C LYS A 19 24.33 24.57 -22.01
N GLU A 20 23.81 23.62 -21.24
CA GLU A 20 24.62 22.61 -20.54
C GLU A 20 23.71 21.43 -20.11
N ASN A 21 24.12 20.22 -20.57
CA ASN A 21 23.83 18.91 -20.02
C ASN A 21 22.64 18.11 -20.53
N VAL A 22 22.89 17.40 -21.61
CA VAL A 22 22.15 16.17 -21.99
C VAL A 22 22.11 15.14 -20.84
N ASN A 23 23.06 15.20 -19.90
CA ASN A 23 23.11 14.32 -18.72
C ASN A 23 22.09 14.70 -17.63
N ASN A 24 21.79 15.97 -17.43
CA ASN A 24 20.79 16.41 -16.41
C ASN A 24 19.37 16.04 -16.81
N ASP A 25 19.02 16.15 -18.08
CA ASP A 25 17.67 15.78 -18.56
C ASP A 25 17.39 14.27 -18.36
N THR A 26 18.41 13.43 -18.56
CA THR A 26 18.27 11.98 -18.38
C THR A 26 18.11 11.61 -16.90
N ALA A 27 18.89 12.23 -16.00
CA ALA A 27 18.79 11.99 -14.56
C ALA A 27 17.42 12.45 -14.01
N GLN A 28 16.95 13.63 -14.41
CA GLN A 28 15.61 14.11 -14.03
C GLN A 28 14.50 13.18 -14.52
N GLN A 29 14.58 12.70 -15.75
CA GLN A 29 13.61 11.76 -16.30
C GLN A 29 13.59 10.44 -15.53
N GLN A 30 14.76 9.91 -15.13
CA GLN A 30 14.86 8.70 -14.31
C GLN A 30 14.29 8.89 -12.92
N THR A 31 14.52 10.06 -12.30
CA THR A 31 13.95 10.41 -10.99
C THR A 31 12.42 10.46 -11.04
N ILE A 32 11.87 11.14 -12.05
CA ILE A 32 10.40 11.20 -12.24
C ILE A 32 9.81 9.81 -12.49
N ALA A 33 10.48 9.00 -13.32
CA ALA A 33 10.06 7.63 -13.59
C ALA A 33 10.05 6.79 -12.30
N ALA A 34 11.08 6.89 -11.47
CA ALA A 34 11.18 6.17 -10.20
C ALA A 34 10.06 6.57 -9.22
N LEU A 35 9.69 7.86 -9.14
CA LEU A 35 8.56 8.31 -8.33
C LEU A 35 7.22 7.76 -8.84
N LEU A 36 7.03 7.71 -10.15
CA LEU A 36 5.82 7.12 -10.75
C LEU A 36 5.75 5.61 -10.48
N GLU A 37 6.87 4.91 -10.61
CA GLU A 37 6.96 3.48 -10.29
C GLU A 37 6.68 3.22 -8.81
N TYR A 38 7.22 4.04 -7.90
CA TYR A 38 6.90 3.98 -6.48
C TYR A 38 5.39 4.09 -6.24
N THR A 39 4.70 5.06 -6.85
CA THR A 39 3.25 5.23 -6.64
C THR A 39 2.45 4.00 -7.08
N VAL A 40 2.86 3.35 -8.18
CA VAL A 40 2.22 2.12 -8.67
C VAL A 40 2.45 0.96 -7.70
N VAL A 41 3.70 0.76 -7.28
CA VAL A 41 4.08 -0.35 -6.38
C VAL A 41 3.44 -0.17 -5.00
N ASN A 42 3.49 1.03 -4.44
CA ASN A 42 2.83 1.36 -3.17
C ASN A 42 1.33 1.05 -3.23
N LYS A 43 0.66 1.50 -4.31
CA LYS A 43 -0.77 1.20 -4.50
C LYS A 43 -1.05 -0.30 -4.57
N ILE A 44 -0.25 -1.07 -5.29
CA ILE A 44 -0.40 -2.53 -5.39
C ILE A 44 -0.31 -3.18 -4.01
N PHE A 45 0.70 -2.83 -3.21
CA PHE A 45 0.86 -3.39 -1.87
C PHE A 45 -0.22 -2.92 -0.90
N GLN A 46 -0.71 -1.69 -1.00
CA GLN A 46 -1.88 -1.24 -0.24
C GLN A 46 -3.14 -2.05 -0.59
N ASP A 47 -3.39 -2.29 -1.88
CA ASP A 47 -4.53 -3.09 -2.33
C ASP A 47 -4.41 -4.55 -1.86
N VAL A 48 -3.19 -5.11 -1.86
CA VAL A 48 -2.90 -6.44 -1.29
C VAL A 48 -3.20 -6.48 0.21
N GLY A 49 -2.75 -5.48 0.96
CA GLY A 49 -3.01 -5.36 2.40
C GLY A 49 -4.50 -5.28 2.72
N ASN A 50 -5.24 -4.47 2.00
CA ASN A 50 -6.69 -4.32 2.17
C ASN A 50 -7.42 -5.64 1.87
N ASN A 51 -7.13 -6.27 0.74
CA ASN A 51 -7.75 -7.55 0.37
C ASN A 51 -7.37 -8.68 1.36
N GLY A 52 -6.12 -8.67 1.87
CA GLY A 52 -5.68 -9.60 2.91
C GLY A 52 -6.45 -9.41 4.22
N GLY A 53 -6.63 -8.16 4.65
CA GLY A 53 -7.45 -7.81 5.81
C GLY A 53 -8.89 -8.27 5.67
N ASP A 54 -9.51 -8.03 4.51
CA ASP A 54 -10.89 -8.47 4.21
C ASP A 54 -11.02 -10.00 4.25
N ALA A 55 -10.02 -10.73 3.74
CA ALA A 55 -10.00 -12.18 3.77
C ALA A 55 -9.92 -12.71 5.21
N VAL A 56 -9.09 -12.11 6.08
CA VAL A 56 -8.99 -12.46 7.50
C VAL A 56 -10.31 -12.19 8.21
N LEU A 57 -10.89 -10.99 8.08
CA LEU A 57 -12.17 -10.61 8.69
C LEU A 57 -13.34 -11.48 8.20
N SER A 58 -13.38 -11.81 6.91
CA SER A 58 -14.36 -12.74 6.35
C SER A 58 -14.24 -14.15 6.93
N SER A 59 -12.97 -14.58 7.18
CA SER A 59 -12.67 -15.86 7.80
C SER A 59 -13.14 -15.93 9.25
N GLU A 60 -12.97 -14.86 10.02
CA GLU A 60 -13.49 -14.72 11.40
C GLU A 60 -15.00 -14.85 11.44
N SER A 61 -15.69 -14.13 10.55
CA SER A 61 -17.15 -14.18 10.43
C SER A 61 -17.66 -15.56 10.01
N SER A 62 -16.94 -16.25 9.13
CA SER A 62 -17.29 -17.58 8.61
C SER A 62 -17.02 -18.67 9.66
N ALA A 63 -15.99 -18.57 10.48
CA ALA A 63 -15.69 -19.52 11.54
C ALA A 63 -16.77 -19.58 12.62
N SER A 64 -17.53 -18.49 12.81
CA SER A 64 -18.74 -18.49 13.65
C SER A 64 -19.95 -19.14 12.94
N GLY A 65 -19.86 -19.36 11.64
CA GLY A 65 -20.83 -20.04 10.78
C GLY A 65 -20.42 -21.40 10.31
N LYS A 66 -20.85 -22.30 9.77
CA LYS A 66 -20.46 -23.71 9.51
C LYS A 66 -19.83 -23.97 8.13
N SER A 67 -19.15 -23.02 7.51
CA SER A 67 -18.59 -23.20 6.17
C SER A 67 -17.11 -22.82 6.12
N SER A 68 -16.25 -23.80 5.76
CA SER A 68 -14.79 -23.62 5.61
C SER A 68 -14.38 -23.02 4.26
N VAL A 69 -15.31 -22.86 3.35
CA VAL A 69 -15.07 -22.34 1.99
C VAL A 69 -16.06 -21.22 1.72
N LYS A 70 -15.55 -20.03 1.43
CA LYS A 70 -16.34 -18.94 0.87
C LYS A 70 -15.96 -18.81 -0.59
N SER A 71 -16.83 -19.24 -1.48
CA SER A 71 -16.76 -18.93 -2.91
C SER A 71 -17.81 -17.85 -3.16
N GLU A 72 -17.36 -16.67 -3.54
CA GLU A 72 -18.29 -15.68 -4.09
C GLU A 72 -18.59 -16.04 -5.54
N VAL A 73 -19.81 -15.83 -5.97
CA VAL A 73 -20.12 -15.91 -7.41
C VAL A 73 -19.28 -14.82 -8.07
N ASP A 74 -18.37 -15.21 -8.95
CA ASP A 74 -17.39 -14.34 -9.61
C ASP A 74 -16.29 -13.73 -8.70
N GLY A 75 -15.99 -14.37 -7.54
CA GLY A 75 -14.93 -13.96 -6.61
C GLY A 75 -13.86 -15.04 -6.39
N PRO A 76 -12.81 -14.76 -5.58
CA PRO A 76 -11.80 -15.76 -5.23
C PRO A 76 -12.39 -16.84 -4.32
N THR A 77 -11.77 -18.02 -4.34
CA THR A 77 -12.05 -19.07 -3.36
C THR A 77 -11.21 -18.83 -2.11
N ILE A 78 -11.86 -18.73 -0.94
CA ILE A 78 -11.18 -18.54 0.34
C ILE A 78 -11.33 -19.81 1.18
N THR A 79 -10.20 -20.40 1.58
CA THR A 79 -10.16 -21.55 2.49
C THR A 79 -9.40 -21.19 3.76
N VAL A 80 -9.78 -21.82 4.89
CA VAL A 80 -9.19 -21.55 6.21
C VAL A 80 -8.86 -22.86 6.90
N GLU A 81 -7.64 -23.01 7.38
CA GLU A 81 -7.16 -24.18 8.12
C GLU A 81 -6.32 -23.77 9.35
N PRO A 82 -6.60 -24.31 10.55
CA PRO A 82 -7.78 -25.09 10.91
C PRO A 82 -9.07 -24.25 10.92
N PHE A 83 -10.20 -24.86 10.55
CA PHE A 83 -11.50 -24.19 10.54
C PHE A 83 -12.23 -24.41 11.88
N ASP A 84 -11.86 -23.60 12.84
CA ASP A 84 -12.48 -23.52 14.17
C ASP A 84 -12.28 -22.09 14.74
N LEU A 85 -12.84 -21.81 15.93
CA LEU A 85 -12.76 -20.49 16.56
C LEU A 85 -11.51 -20.27 17.43
N THR A 86 -10.77 -21.31 17.75
CA THR A 86 -9.80 -21.27 18.85
C THR A 86 -8.38 -21.62 18.48
N SER A 87 -8.18 -22.42 17.43
CA SER A 87 -6.84 -22.87 17.03
C SER A 87 -6.12 -21.84 16.18
N PHE A 88 -4.89 -21.54 16.55
CA PHE A 88 -3.97 -20.70 15.82
C PHE A 88 -2.57 -21.35 15.78
N PRO A 89 -1.72 -21.04 14.78
CA PRO A 89 -1.98 -20.16 13.66
C PRO A 89 -3.02 -20.73 12.69
N LYS A 90 -3.74 -19.83 11.99
CA LYS A 90 -4.61 -20.19 10.86
C LYS A 90 -3.90 -19.88 9.56
N THR A 91 -4.05 -20.77 8.59
CA THR A 91 -3.68 -20.53 7.20
C THR A 91 -4.94 -20.19 6.40
N ILE A 92 -4.98 -18.99 5.84
CA ILE A 92 -6.06 -18.50 4.99
C ILE A 92 -5.50 -18.45 3.58
N THR A 93 -6.09 -19.22 2.67
CA THR A 93 -5.69 -19.25 1.26
C THR A 93 -6.74 -18.53 0.44
N VAL A 94 -6.34 -17.49 -0.27
CA VAL A 94 -7.17 -16.76 -1.23
C VAL A 94 -6.71 -17.15 -2.63
N ASP A 95 -7.49 -17.97 -3.31
CA ASP A 95 -7.19 -18.50 -4.64
C ASP A 95 -8.01 -17.76 -5.70
N TYR A 96 -7.34 -16.98 -6.53
CA TYR A 96 -7.88 -16.26 -7.68
C TYR A 96 -7.82 -17.10 -8.97
N GLY A 97 -7.29 -18.33 -8.91
CA GLY A 97 -7.17 -19.23 -10.04
C GLY A 97 -6.42 -18.59 -11.22
N THR A 98 -6.98 -18.76 -12.41
CA THR A 98 -6.40 -18.23 -13.67
C THR A 98 -6.72 -16.75 -13.91
N GLY A 99 -7.61 -16.15 -13.12
CA GLY A 99 -7.97 -14.74 -13.18
C GLY A 99 -9.42 -14.48 -12.75
N VAL A 100 -9.57 -13.55 -11.80
CA VAL A 100 -10.87 -13.09 -11.27
C VAL A 100 -10.93 -11.58 -11.37
N LEU A 101 -11.98 -11.03 -11.97
CA LEU A 101 -12.31 -9.62 -11.89
C LEU A 101 -13.00 -9.36 -10.55
N CYS A 102 -12.31 -8.68 -9.63
CA CYS A 102 -12.82 -8.40 -8.30
C CYS A 102 -13.78 -7.20 -8.29
N GLN A 103 -14.52 -7.01 -7.18
CA GLN A 103 -15.52 -5.94 -7.06
C GLN A 103 -14.94 -4.53 -7.17
N ASP A 104 -13.66 -4.36 -6.84
CA ASP A 104 -12.92 -3.10 -7.00
C ASP A 104 -12.50 -2.81 -8.45
N GLY A 105 -12.86 -3.68 -9.40
CA GLY A 105 -12.55 -3.58 -10.81
C GLY A 105 -11.13 -4.02 -11.17
N ILE A 106 -10.38 -4.60 -10.23
CA ILE A 106 -9.02 -5.11 -10.43
C ILE A 106 -9.07 -6.61 -10.74
N THR A 107 -8.38 -7.03 -11.79
CA THR A 107 -8.22 -8.46 -12.09
C THR A 107 -7.04 -9.02 -11.31
N ARG A 108 -7.27 -10.10 -10.56
CA ARG A 108 -6.23 -10.82 -9.80
C ARG A 108 -6.16 -12.26 -10.22
N LYS A 109 -4.98 -12.87 -10.18
CA LYS A 109 -4.78 -14.31 -10.43
C LYS A 109 -3.69 -14.87 -9.55
N GLY A 110 -3.65 -16.20 -9.38
CA GLY A 110 -2.72 -16.89 -8.49
C GLY A 110 -3.23 -16.94 -7.05
N ILE A 111 -2.34 -17.18 -6.11
CA ILE A 111 -2.69 -17.48 -4.73
C ILE A 111 -2.01 -16.50 -3.78
N VAL A 112 -2.78 -16.02 -2.80
CA VAL A 112 -2.28 -15.32 -1.62
C VAL A 112 -2.51 -16.22 -0.41
N THR A 113 -1.44 -16.56 0.31
CA THR A 113 -1.50 -17.34 1.54
C THR A 113 -1.24 -16.43 2.73
N ILE A 114 -2.15 -16.39 3.69
CA ILE A 114 -2.07 -15.54 4.89
C ILE A 114 -1.98 -16.46 6.11
N VAL A 115 -0.89 -16.34 6.88
CA VAL A 115 -0.76 -17.00 8.18
C VAL A 115 -1.12 -16.01 9.27
N SER A 116 -2.19 -16.32 10.02
CA SER A 116 -2.72 -15.49 11.10
C SER A 116 -2.45 -16.11 12.46
N THR A 117 -1.80 -15.37 13.36
CA THR A 117 -1.46 -15.85 14.73
C THR A 117 -2.58 -15.58 15.75
N GLY A 118 -3.62 -14.87 15.39
CA GLY A 118 -4.79 -14.51 16.19
C GLY A 118 -5.86 -13.88 15.30
N TRP A 119 -6.99 -13.48 15.88
CA TRP A 119 -8.01 -12.72 15.17
C TRP A 119 -7.53 -11.29 14.88
N TYR A 120 -8.06 -10.67 13.82
CA TYR A 120 -7.57 -9.40 13.30
C TYR A 120 -7.55 -8.28 14.36
N ARG A 121 -8.54 -8.28 15.25
CA ARG A 121 -8.64 -7.29 16.34
C ARG A 121 -7.95 -7.69 17.65
N SER A 122 -7.31 -8.85 17.70
CA SER A 122 -6.58 -9.29 18.89
C SER A 122 -5.22 -8.61 18.95
N VAL A 123 -4.94 -7.94 20.06
CA VAL A 123 -3.63 -7.29 20.28
C VAL A 123 -2.49 -8.30 20.16
N GLY A 124 -1.47 -7.95 19.40
CA GLY A 124 -0.30 -8.81 19.11
C GLY A 124 -0.54 -9.84 18.00
N SER A 125 -1.75 -9.90 17.40
CA SER A 125 -1.97 -10.76 16.24
C SER A 125 -1.18 -10.26 15.03
N LYS A 126 -0.63 -11.23 14.27
CA LYS A 126 0.10 -10.99 13.02
C LYS A 126 -0.54 -11.74 11.88
N HIS A 127 -0.64 -11.08 10.75
CA HIS A 127 -1.18 -11.59 9.50
C HIS A 127 -0.10 -11.47 8.44
N THR A 128 0.54 -12.60 8.11
CA THR A 128 1.66 -12.65 7.18
C THR A 128 1.18 -13.19 5.84
N ALA A 129 1.13 -12.35 4.84
CA ALA A 129 0.77 -12.71 3.47
C ALA A 129 2.01 -12.98 2.62
N THR A 130 1.94 -14.07 1.85
CA THR A 130 2.92 -14.48 0.84
C THR A 130 2.19 -14.82 -0.47
N PHE A 131 2.94 -14.86 -1.58
CA PHE A 131 2.39 -14.88 -2.93
C PHE A 131 2.90 -16.08 -3.73
N ASP A 132 1.99 -16.84 -4.33
CA ASP A 132 2.35 -17.89 -5.29
C ASP A 132 1.73 -17.56 -6.66
N ASN A 133 2.59 -17.23 -7.62
CA ASN A 133 2.19 -16.79 -8.96
C ASN A 133 1.06 -15.75 -8.94
N TYR A 134 1.08 -14.87 -7.92
CA TYR A 134 0.08 -13.84 -7.76
C TYR A 134 0.36 -12.64 -8.66
N TYR A 135 -0.71 -12.16 -9.25
CA TYR A 135 -0.69 -10.98 -10.11
C TYR A 135 -1.83 -10.05 -9.72
N HIS A 136 -1.50 -8.79 -9.65
CA HIS A 136 -2.42 -7.67 -9.54
C HIS A 136 -2.48 -6.98 -10.91
N GLU A 137 -3.60 -7.10 -11.62
CA GLU A 137 -3.67 -6.84 -13.06
C GLU A 137 -2.65 -7.72 -13.82
N ASN A 138 -1.74 -7.09 -14.53
CA ASN A 138 -0.67 -7.77 -15.26
C ASN A 138 0.69 -7.72 -14.52
N PHE A 139 0.72 -7.20 -13.29
CA PHE A 139 1.94 -7.07 -12.50
C PHE A 139 2.11 -8.27 -11.57
N LYS A 140 3.22 -9.00 -11.70
CA LYS A 140 3.55 -10.06 -10.75
C LYS A 140 4.01 -9.44 -9.44
N VAL A 141 3.45 -9.92 -8.32
CA VAL A 141 3.77 -9.45 -6.96
C VAL A 141 4.48 -10.56 -6.21
N GLU A 142 5.58 -10.22 -5.57
CA GLU A 142 6.42 -11.11 -4.77
C GLU A 142 6.86 -10.39 -3.48
N GLY A 143 7.27 -11.15 -2.46
CA GLY A 143 7.70 -10.64 -1.16
C GLY A 143 6.83 -11.13 -0.01
N THR A 144 6.94 -10.45 1.13
CA THR A 144 6.17 -10.75 2.34
C THR A 144 5.51 -9.48 2.85
N HIS A 145 4.21 -9.52 3.09
CA HIS A 145 3.44 -8.41 3.65
C HIS A 145 2.90 -8.83 5.03
N VAL A 146 3.26 -8.07 6.06
CA VAL A 146 2.86 -8.35 7.44
C VAL A 146 2.03 -7.19 7.98
N VAL A 147 0.88 -7.51 8.58
CA VAL A 147 0.08 -6.59 9.39
C VAL A 147 0.06 -7.11 10.82
N GLU A 148 0.43 -6.27 11.78
CA GLU A 148 0.44 -6.58 13.20
C GLU A 148 -0.48 -5.62 13.96
N ASN A 149 -1.40 -6.15 14.77
CA ASN A 149 -2.20 -5.35 15.68
C ASN A 149 -1.34 -4.96 16.90
N LEU A 150 -0.99 -3.69 17.01
CA LEU A 150 -0.16 -3.16 18.10
C LEU A 150 -0.98 -2.80 19.37
N GLY A 151 -2.32 -2.85 19.26
CA GLY A 151 -3.24 -2.47 20.34
C GLY A 151 -3.59 -0.99 20.31
N LEU A 152 -4.02 -0.49 21.47
CA LEU A 152 -4.35 0.93 21.64
C LEU A 152 -3.10 1.72 22.04
N ASN A 153 -2.90 2.87 21.43
CA ASN A 153 -1.86 3.80 21.83
C ASN A 153 -2.29 4.62 23.08
N GLN A 154 -1.46 5.61 23.48
CA GLN A 154 -1.71 6.43 24.66
C GLN A 154 -2.98 7.28 24.55
N ASP A 155 -3.44 7.57 23.33
CA ASP A 155 -4.64 8.35 23.04
C ASP A 155 -5.88 7.45 22.85
N ASN A 156 -5.76 6.13 23.14
CA ASN A 156 -6.77 5.08 22.92
C ASN A 156 -7.15 4.86 21.45
N ASN A 157 -6.29 5.22 20.53
CA ASN A 157 -6.46 4.91 19.12
C ASN A 157 -5.84 3.55 18.78
N LEU A 158 -6.53 2.77 17.95
CA LEU A 158 -6.07 1.47 17.51
C LEU A 158 -4.91 1.63 16.52
N GLU A 159 -3.84 0.85 16.71
CA GLU A 159 -2.66 0.90 15.86
C GLU A 159 -2.36 -0.45 15.20
N TYR A 160 -1.96 -0.36 13.94
CA TYR A 160 -1.43 -1.50 13.18
C TYR A 160 -0.07 -1.15 12.58
N GLY A 161 0.90 -2.05 12.82
CA GLY A 161 2.18 -2.04 12.12
C GLY A 161 2.03 -2.73 10.76
N VAL A 162 2.60 -2.13 9.72
CA VAL A 162 2.67 -2.72 8.37
C VAL A 162 4.13 -2.84 7.97
N THR A 163 4.54 -4.07 7.63
CA THR A 163 5.89 -4.33 7.14
C THR A 163 5.82 -5.06 5.80
N ILE A 164 6.57 -4.56 4.81
CA ILE A 164 6.78 -5.25 3.55
C ILE A 164 8.28 -5.52 3.42
N ALA A 165 8.62 -6.80 3.34
CA ALA A 165 9.99 -7.26 3.15
C ALA A 165 10.13 -7.95 1.79
N ASP A 166 11.25 -7.69 1.12
CA ASP A 166 11.59 -8.26 -0.19
C ASP A 166 10.49 -8.05 -1.24
N GLY A 167 9.74 -6.94 -1.10
CA GLY A 167 8.68 -6.57 -2.01
C GLY A 167 9.22 -6.37 -3.42
N LYS A 168 8.57 -7.00 -4.41
CA LYS A 168 8.96 -6.91 -5.80
C LYS A 168 7.73 -6.95 -6.69
N VAL A 169 7.62 -5.99 -7.57
CA VAL A 169 6.58 -5.92 -8.57
C VAL A 169 7.22 -5.98 -9.96
N THR A 170 6.85 -7.01 -10.74
CA THR A 170 7.40 -7.22 -12.08
C THR A 170 6.33 -6.91 -13.12
N ALA A 171 6.63 -5.96 -14.00
CA ALA A 171 5.78 -5.58 -15.11
C ALA A 171 5.74 -6.69 -16.21
N PRO A 172 4.75 -6.70 -17.12
CA PRO A 172 4.67 -7.65 -18.23
C PRO A 172 5.90 -7.66 -19.14
N THR A 173 6.65 -6.57 -19.17
CA THR A 173 7.92 -6.43 -19.90
C THR A 173 9.09 -7.18 -19.26
N GLY A 174 8.90 -7.74 -18.04
CA GLY A 174 9.95 -8.38 -17.25
C GLY A 174 10.76 -7.42 -16.38
N VAL A 175 10.49 -6.13 -16.46
CA VAL A 175 11.16 -5.11 -15.63
C VAL A 175 10.58 -5.15 -14.23
N ALA A 176 11.45 -5.09 -13.21
CA ALA A 176 11.07 -5.20 -11.81
C ALA A 176 11.38 -3.93 -11.01
N VAL A 177 10.51 -3.60 -10.07
CA VAL A 177 10.69 -2.56 -9.06
C VAL A 177 10.69 -3.25 -7.70
N TYR A 178 11.64 -2.86 -6.85
CA TYR A 178 11.76 -3.37 -5.48
C TYR A 178 11.17 -2.38 -4.48
N TYR A 179 10.60 -2.91 -3.40
CA TYR A 179 9.87 -2.11 -2.43
C TYR A 179 9.98 -2.70 -1.02
N SER A 180 10.14 -1.85 -0.04
CA SER A 180 10.09 -2.18 1.38
C SER A 180 9.29 -1.13 2.12
N GLU A 181 8.57 -1.55 3.16
CA GLU A 181 7.77 -0.67 3.99
C GLU A 181 7.90 -1.06 5.47
N ASN A 182 7.98 -0.06 6.32
CA ASN A 182 7.84 -0.19 7.76
C ASN A 182 7.08 1.02 8.29
N THR A 183 5.76 0.86 8.40
CA THR A 183 4.85 1.95 8.75
C THR A 183 3.92 1.54 9.88
N THR A 184 3.38 2.53 10.57
CA THR A 184 2.31 2.38 11.56
C THR A 184 1.10 3.16 11.09
N ARG A 185 -0.06 2.53 11.13
CA ARG A 185 -1.37 3.14 10.87
C ARG A 185 -2.11 3.27 12.17
N THR A 186 -2.44 4.50 12.55
CA THR A 186 -3.22 4.82 13.76
C THR A 186 -4.61 5.23 13.34
N TRP A 187 -5.63 4.45 13.69
CA TRP A 187 -7.02 4.79 13.44
C TRP A 187 -7.48 5.92 14.35
N ILE A 188 -7.86 7.04 13.78
CA ILE A 188 -8.34 8.22 14.53
C ILE A 188 -9.85 8.44 14.41
N ALA A 189 -10.49 7.84 13.41
CA ALA A 189 -11.95 7.78 13.27
C ALA A 189 -12.36 6.48 12.56
N GLY A 190 -13.63 6.06 12.71
CA GLY A 190 -14.23 4.91 12.03
C GLY A 190 -13.93 3.53 12.66
N SER A 191 -13.01 3.41 13.60
CA SER A 191 -12.62 2.11 14.17
C SER A 191 -13.75 1.37 14.91
N ASP A 192 -14.80 2.04 15.31
CA ASP A 192 -16.00 1.52 15.98
C ASP A 192 -17.11 1.10 14.98
N THR A 193 -16.98 1.44 13.71
CA THR A 193 -17.91 1.12 12.63
C THR A 193 -17.33 0.12 11.61
N PRO A 194 -16.96 -1.11 12.01
CA PRO A 194 -16.11 -2.02 11.24
C PRO A 194 -16.65 -2.46 9.87
N LEU A 195 -17.92 -2.21 9.59
CA LEU A 195 -18.55 -2.50 8.29
C LEU A 195 -18.69 -1.28 7.39
N ASN A 196 -18.35 -0.10 7.91
CA ASN A 196 -18.34 1.16 7.15
C ASN A 196 -16.91 1.70 7.09
N ILE A 197 -16.22 1.43 6.00
CA ILE A 197 -14.85 1.91 5.81
C ILE A 197 -14.79 3.37 5.30
N TRP A 198 -15.94 3.98 5.01
CA TRP A 198 -15.99 5.31 4.39
C TRP A 198 -15.83 6.45 5.38
N ASP A 199 -16.01 6.17 6.68
CA ASP A 199 -15.76 7.08 7.79
C ASP A 199 -14.42 6.81 8.49
N ASP A 200 -13.59 5.92 7.90
CA ASP A 200 -12.26 5.65 8.42
C ASP A 200 -11.32 6.80 8.12
N GLU A 201 -10.62 7.23 9.16
CA GLU A 201 -9.50 8.14 9.07
C GLU A 201 -8.31 7.57 9.83
N TYR A 202 -7.12 7.68 9.26
CA TYR A 202 -5.93 7.19 9.92
C TYR A 202 -4.71 8.06 9.66
N LEU A 203 -3.81 8.05 10.64
CA LEU A 203 -2.49 8.63 10.54
C LEU A 203 -1.50 7.55 10.11
N LEU A 204 -0.67 7.86 9.11
CA LEU A 204 0.44 7.02 8.70
C LEU A 204 1.74 7.64 9.17
N ASN A 205 2.57 6.84 9.83
CA ASN A 205 3.94 7.15 10.22
C ASN A 205 4.89 6.05 9.74
N GLY A 206 6.18 6.37 9.63
CA GLY A 206 7.22 5.40 9.29
C GLY A 206 7.93 5.71 7.99
N ASN A 207 8.46 4.69 7.35
CA ASN A 207 9.28 4.81 6.16
C ASN A 207 8.98 3.75 5.10
N GLN A 208 9.33 4.11 3.88
CA GLN A 208 9.25 3.23 2.70
C GLN A 208 10.52 3.44 1.89
N SER A 209 10.99 2.40 1.20
CA SER A 209 12.17 2.51 0.35
C SER A 209 12.11 1.50 -0.79
N GLY A 210 12.95 1.68 -1.78
CA GLY A 210 13.02 0.72 -2.87
C GLY A 210 14.03 1.09 -3.94
N VAL A 211 13.95 0.35 -5.04
CA VAL A 211 14.78 0.53 -6.21
C VAL A 211 13.91 0.47 -7.46
N SER A 212 13.97 1.52 -8.27
CA SER A 212 13.22 1.62 -9.51
C SER A 212 13.70 0.63 -10.57
N ALA A 213 12.95 0.51 -11.66
CA ALA A 213 13.31 -0.28 -12.83
C ALA A 213 14.65 0.15 -13.47
N ALA A 214 15.00 1.40 -13.35
CA ALA A 214 16.27 1.96 -13.84
C ALA A 214 17.43 1.83 -12.84
N GLY A 215 17.20 1.19 -11.67
CA GLY A 215 18.20 1.04 -10.61
C GLY A 215 18.35 2.30 -9.74
N VAL A 216 17.42 3.23 -9.79
CA VAL A 216 17.41 4.42 -8.94
C VAL A 216 16.86 4.06 -7.57
N GLU A 217 17.65 4.26 -6.53
CA GLU A 217 17.25 4.09 -5.15
C GLU A 217 16.36 5.26 -4.70
N TYR A 218 15.37 4.97 -3.87
CA TYR A 218 14.52 5.97 -3.25
C TYR A 218 14.20 5.59 -1.80
N SER A 219 14.02 6.60 -0.96
CA SER A 219 13.44 6.45 0.38
C SER A 219 12.45 7.57 0.66
N LEU A 220 11.41 7.23 1.41
CA LEU A 220 10.36 8.14 1.84
C LEU A 220 10.22 7.99 3.35
N THR A 221 10.31 9.11 4.06
CA THR A 221 10.18 9.16 5.51
C THR A 221 9.06 10.13 5.88
N VAL A 222 8.14 9.69 6.70
CA VAL A 222 7.09 10.56 7.22
C VAL A 222 7.67 11.42 8.32
N GLU A 223 7.83 12.74 8.08
CA GLU A 223 8.28 13.71 9.10
C GLU A 223 7.14 14.15 10.00
N GLU A 224 5.96 14.42 9.43
CA GLU A 224 4.71 14.66 10.14
C GLU A 224 3.69 13.67 9.65
N ALA A 225 2.96 13.03 10.59
CA ALA A 225 2.00 11.98 10.29
C ALA A 225 1.08 12.36 9.11
N LEU A 226 1.01 11.49 8.10
CA LEU A 226 0.12 11.70 6.97
C LEU A 226 -1.30 11.34 7.37
N HIS A 227 -2.21 12.31 7.35
CA HIS A 227 -3.62 12.11 7.64
C HIS A 227 -4.37 11.67 6.38
N PHE A 228 -4.77 10.41 6.38
CA PHE A 228 -5.56 9.81 5.31
C PHE A 228 -7.04 9.85 5.65
N ILE A 229 -7.85 10.24 4.67
CA ILE A 229 -9.30 10.12 4.68
C ILE A 229 -9.74 9.24 3.51
N LEU A 230 -10.86 8.54 3.66
CA LEU A 230 -11.36 7.66 2.61
C LEU A 230 -12.51 8.27 1.79
N LEU A 231 -13.14 9.33 2.26
CA LEU A 231 -14.19 10.04 1.52
C LEU A 231 -14.17 11.57 1.72
N PRO A 232 -13.69 12.38 0.72
CA PRO A 232 -13.04 11.92 -0.52
C PRO A 232 -11.67 11.31 -0.22
N ARG A 233 -11.29 10.26 -0.94
CA ARG A 233 -10.01 9.59 -0.68
C ARG A 233 -8.83 10.54 -0.97
N GLY A 234 -8.00 10.76 0.04
CA GLY A 234 -6.84 11.64 -0.09
C GLY A 234 -5.99 11.71 1.17
N ILE A 235 -4.93 12.52 1.08
CA ILE A 235 -4.09 12.91 2.21
C ILE A 235 -4.41 14.37 2.50
N GLU A 236 -4.97 14.65 3.68
CA GLU A 236 -5.37 16.01 4.07
C GLU A 236 -4.23 16.83 4.65
N SER A 237 -3.30 16.17 5.34
CA SER A 237 -2.19 16.85 6.01
C SER A 237 -1.00 15.93 6.22
N GLY A 238 0.11 16.51 6.67
CA GLY A 238 1.34 15.83 6.99
C GLY A 238 2.48 16.21 6.04
N ILE A 239 3.68 15.73 6.38
CA ILE A 239 4.90 16.00 5.62
C ILE A 239 5.60 14.69 5.31
N LEU A 240 5.89 14.49 4.03
CA LEU A 240 6.67 13.39 3.53
C LEU A 240 8.00 13.91 3.01
N ASP A 241 9.09 13.39 3.56
CA ASP A 241 10.45 13.61 3.07
C ASP A 241 10.80 12.52 2.07
N VAL A 242 11.37 12.91 0.93
CA VAL A 242 11.66 12.01 -0.17
C VAL A 242 13.12 12.22 -0.62
N ASP A 243 13.91 11.18 -0.44
CA ASP A 243 15.25 11.08 -1.02
C ASP A 243 15.20 10.16 -2.24
N ILE A 244 15.69 10.61 -3.37
CA ILE A 244 15.68 9.84 -4.60
C ILE A 244 16.86 10.19 -5.50
N ALA A 245 17.70 9.23 -5.79
CA ALA A 245 18.97 9.43 -6.49
C ALA A 245 19.83 10.52 -5.80
N ASP A 246 20.19 11.56 -6.55
CA ASP A 246 20.96 12.70 -6.04
C ASP A 246 20.09 13.84 -5.49
N LEU A 247 18.75 13.67 -5.50
CA LEU A 247 17.80 14.60 -4.92
C LEU A 247 17.53 14.22 -3.47
N ASN A 248 18.10 14.97 -2.55
CA ASN A 248 17.85 14.84 -1.13
C ASN A 248 16.98 16.02 -0.67
N ASP A 249 16.27 15.84 0.46
CA ASP A 249 15.41 16.85 1.07
C ASP A 249 14.27 17.35 0.16
N VAL A 250 13.72 16.47 -0.69
CA VAL A 250 12.47 16.77 -1.38
C VAL A 250 11.32 16.59 -0.39
N LYS A 251 10.65 17.68 -0.01
CA LYS A 251 9.56 17.64 0.97
C LYS A 251 8.22 17.89 0.30
N ILE A 252 7.30 16.96 0.51
CA ILE A 252 5.90 17.08 0.10
C ILE A 252 5.09 17.44 1.35
N ASN A 253 4.58 18.66 1.39
CA ASN A 253 3.73 19.15 2.48
C ASN A 253 2.28 19.18 2.02
N PHE A 254 1.51 18.18 2.47
CA PHE A 254 0.10 18.02 2.13
C PHE A 254 -0.78 19.05 2.85
N THR A 255 -0.37 19.54 4.02
CA THR A 255 -1.10 20.57 4.76
C THR A 255 -1.17 21.90 3.98
N ASN A 256 -0.08 22.25 3.31
CA ASN A 256 0.04 23.50 2.56
C ASN A 256 -0.07 23.30 1.04
N ASN A 257 -0.18 22.05 0.57
CA ASN A 257 -0.15 21.68 -0.84
C ASN A 257 1.09 22.24 -1.56
N THR A 258 2.28 21.97 -0.99
CA THR A 258 3.55 22.44 -1.54
C THR A 258 4.58 21.33 -1.63
N ILE A 259 5.45 21.43 -2.64
CA ILE A 259 6.65 20.62 -2.76
C ILE A 259 7.87 21.54 -2.65
N THR A 260 8.81 21.19 -1.80
CA THR A 260 10.11 21.83 -1.71
C THR A 260 11.13 20.98 -2.44
N ILE A 261 11.84 21.55 -3.41
CA ILE A 261 12.93 20.90 -4.16
C ILE A 261 14.07 21.91 -4.29
N PHE A 262 15.29 21.54 -3.91
CA PHE A 262 16.47 22.44 -3.92
C PHE A 262 16.23 23.76 -3.17
N GLY A 263 15.47 23.71 -2.07
CA GLY A 263 15.12 24.90 -1.29
C GLY A 263 14.09 25.83 -1.94
N GLN A 264 13.56 25.48 -3.12
CA GLN A 264 12.48 26.22 -3.79
C GLN A 264 11.13 25.55 -3.52
N ILE A 265 10.12 26.35 -3.27
CA ILE A 265 8.77 25.89 -2.94
C ILE A 265 7.85 26.06 -4.15
N TYR A 266 7.19 24.97 -4.52
CA TYR A 266 6.24 24.90 -5.63
C TYR A 266 4.88 24.46 -5.11
N PRO A 267 3.77 25.13 -5.46
CA PRO A 267 2.44 24.65 -5.12
C PRO A 267 2.04 23.48 -6.01
N PHE A 268 1.20 22.56 -5.48
CA PHE A 268 0.50 21.55 -6.25
C PHE A 268 -1.00 21.59 -5.94
N SER A 269 -1.83 21.07 -6.85
CA SER A 269 -3.27 20.90 -6.61
C SER A 269 -3.53 19.47 -6.14
N SER A 270 -4.17 19.32 -4.99
CA SER A 270 -4.70 18.04 -4.47
C SER A 270 -5.94 17.59 -5.24
#